data_ce2aac3c3acb38c212fcf35501d0580d
#
_entry.id   ce2aac3c3acb38c212fcf35501d0580d
#
_cell.length_a   1.000
_cell.length_b   1.000
_cell.length_c   1.000
_cell.angle_alpha   90.00
_cell.angle_beta   90.00
_cell.angle_gamma   90.00
#
_symmetry.space_group_name_H-M   'P 1'
#
loop_
_entity.id
_entity.type
_entity.pdbx_description
1 polymer ?
#
loop_
_entity_poly.entity_id
_entity_poly.type
_entity_poly.pdbx_seq_one_letter_code
_entity_poly.pdbx_strand_id
1 'polypeptide(L)'
;MTEAQTVSSEVEVAVDPATAFKAFTDEMDLWWLRGPINFWSDGGRVVEMRCEPGVGGRIMEVLDDASAGEVLELARITSWEPGVRLAWASSLDDVQTEVQFVPIEGGTRVTVEHVVPAGGQDKGGTAWSRVVPQWFGVWCARRDRVPHVQIDIARLSLGIYYARPAAAARWLAEVFGFESVGDLPDGPDPLPETEYGHPWIEFRLGNAVLNVFKLEGARTSDVHALVPWVYVDDLGAHLAHAERNGAVIVEEIHPYPGSSVYVADDLEGNRWTFSQARPTMR
;
A
#
# COMPACT_ATOMS: atom_id res chain seq x y z
N MET A 1 23.61 1.06 28.61
CA MET A 1 22.22 0.58 28.78
C MET A 1 21.43 1.30 27.70
N THR A 2 20.88 0.58 26.73
CA THR A 2 20.04 1.16 25.69
C THR A 2 18.70 1.55 26.34
N GLU A 3 18.24 2.77 26.16
CA GLU A 3 16.94 3.22 26.68
C GLU A 3 15.80 2.57 25.88
N ALA A 4 14.60 2.56 26.44
CA ALA A 4 13.41 2.13 25.70
C ALA A 4 13.16 3.12 24.55
N GLN A 5 12.79 2.61 23.39
CA GLN A 5 12.47 3.43 22.22
C GLN A 5 10.96 3.39 21.96
N THR A 6 10.38 4.55 21.72
CA THR A 6 8.96 4.68 21.34
C THR A 6 8.84 5.31 19.96
N VAL A 7 8.02 4.70 19.09
CA VAL A 7 7.67 5.23 17.78
C VAL A 7 6.16 5.34 17.71
N SER A 8 5.64 6.48 17.29
CA SER A 8 4.20 6.69 17.19
C SER A 8 3.81 7.31 15.86
N SER A 9 2.57 7.04 15.46
CA SER A 9 1.92 7.67 14.32
C SER A 9 0.44 7.86 14.59
N GLU A 10 -0.20 8.75 13.85
CA GLU A 10 -1.64 8.97 13.96
C GLU A 10 -2.28 9.23 12.61
N VAL A 11 -3.57 8.92 12.51
CA VAL A 11 -4.41 9.24 11.36
C VAL A 11 -5.81 9.60 11.83
N GLU A 12 -6.43 10.58 11.18
CA GLU A 12 -7.84 10.93 11.39
C GLU A 12 -8.69 10.30 10.29
N VAL A 13 -9.77 9.63 10.70
CA VAL A 13 -10.69 8.95 9.78
C VAL A 13 -12.12 9.42 10.00
N ALA A 14 -12.88 9.59 8.91
CA ALA A 14 -14.25 10.10 8.94
C ALA A 14 -15.29 9.02 9.26
N VAL A 15 -14.97 8.13 10.20
CA VAL A 15 -15.88 7.08 10.72
C VAL A 15 -15.84 7.09 12.24
N ASP A 16 -16.91 6.63 12.89
CA ASP A 16 -16.97 6.54 14.36
C ASP A 16 -15.97 5.50 14.93
N PRO A 17 -15.62 5.58 16.23
CA PRO A 17 -14.60 4.70 16.81
C PRO A 17 -14.91 3.20 16.73
N ALA A 18 -16.17 2.80 16.79
CA ALA A 18 -16.54 1.39 16.69
C ALA A 18 -16.33 0.88 15.25
N THR A 19 -16.70 1.69 14.26
CA THR A 19 -16.46 1.43 12.85
C THR A 19 -14.96 1.44 12.54
N ALA A 20 -14.18 2.40 13.07
CA ALA A 20 -12.73 2.43 12.90
C ALA A 20 -12.06 1.18 13.48
N PHE A 21 -12.46 0.76 14.69
CA PHE A 21 -11.96 -0.45 15.32
C PHE A 21 -12.26 -1.71 14.47
N LYS A 22 -13.50 -1.83 14.00
CA LYS A 22 -13.91 -2.94 13.13
C LYS A 22 -13.11 -2.94 11.81
N ALA A 23 -12.98 -1.78 11.18
CA ALA A 23 -12.17 -1.66 9.97
C ALA A 23 -10.70 -2.03 10.23
N PHE A 24 -10.16 -1.67 11.40
CA PHE A 24 -8.78 -1.99 11.76
C PHE A 24 -8.57 -3.49 11.96
N THR A 25 -9.52 -4.19 12.57
CA THR A 25 -9.41 -5.60 12.94
C THR A 25 -10.00 -6.54 11.91
N ASP A 26 -11.32 -6.49 11.69
CA ASP A 26 -12.04 -7.45 10.83
C ASP A 26 -11.71 -7.26 9.34
N GLU A 27 -11.35 -6.03 8.96
CA GLU A 27 -11.05 -5.66 7.57
C GLU A 27 -9.53 -5.50 7.34
N MET A 28 -8.68 -6.02 8.24
CA MET A 28 -7.22 -5.87 8.16
C MET A 28 -6.66 -6.28 6.82
N ASP A 29 -7.13 -7.39 6.27
CA ASP A 29 -6.70 -7.90 4.96
C ASP A 29 -7.03 -6.95 3.79
N LEU A 30 -8.06 -6.12 3.93
CA LEU A 30 -8.52 -5.22 2.87
C LEU A 30 -7.70 -3.93 2.78
N TRP A 31 -7.04 -3.53 3.87
CA TRP A 31 -6.22 -2.33 3.89
C TRP A 31 -4.72 -2.60 4.08
N TRP A 32 -4.34 -3.80 4.52
CA TRP A 32 -2.94 -4.14 4.63
C TRP A 32 -2.29 -4.19 3.25
N LEU A 33 -1.23 -3.40 3.08
CA LEU A 33 -0.51 -3.36 1.82
C LEU A 33 0.17 -4.68 1.50
N ARG A 34 -0.14 -5.25 0.36
CA ARG A 34 0.51 -6.45 -0.13
C ARG A 34 1.75 -6.11 -0.94
N GLY A 35 2.86 -6.68 -0.55
CA GLY A 35 4.14 -6.51 -1.19
C GLY A 35 5.26 -7.16 -0.37
N PRO A 36 6.36 -7.58 -0.99
CA PRO A 36 7.38 -8.39 -0.33
C PRO A 36 8.02 -7.70 0.89
N ILE A 37 8.03 -6.37 0.92
CA ILE A 37 8.61 -5.62 2.03
C ILE A 37 7.66 -5.42 3.22
N ASN A 38 6.38 -5.77 3.07
CA ASN A 38 5.35 -5.57 4.10
C ASN A 38 4.93 -6.88 4.77
N PHE A 39 5.57 -7.98 4.41
CA PHE A 39 5.35 -9.30 4.98
C PHE A 39 6.62 -9.83 5.61
N TRP A 40 6.47 -10.56 6.71
CA TRP A 40 7.57 -11.22 7.41
C TRP A 40 7.97 -12.54 6.76
N SER A 41 7.00 -13.21 6.17
CA SER A 41 7.23 -14.41 5.38
C SER A 41 7.65 -14.04 3.95
N ASP A 42 7.97 -15.03 3.15
CA ASP A 42 8.10 -14.84 1.70
C ASP A 42 6.78 -14.30 1.14
N GLY A 43 6.77 -13.00 0.85
CA GLY A 43 5.57 -12.24 0.46
C GLY A 43 4.81 -12.79 -0.75
N GLY A 44 5.44 -13.66 -1.56
CA GLY A 44 4.78 -14.36 -2.66
C GLY A 44 3.81 -15.46 -2.20
N ARG A 45 3.83 -15.84 -0.93
CA ARG A 45 3.00 -16.91 -0.37
C ARG A 45 1.86 -16.41 0.52
N VAL A 46 1.83 -15.13 0.88
CA VAL A 46 0.78 -14.59 1.77
C VAL A 46 -0.50 -14.35 1.01
N VAL A 47 -1.58 -14.99 1.44
CA VAL A 47 -2.92 -14.86 0.84
C VAL A 47 -3.88 -14.02 1.67
N GLU A 48 -3.64 -13.89 2.98
CA GLU A 48 -4.51 -13.14 3.88
C GLU A 48 -3.72 -12.61 5.09
N MET A 49 -4.08 -11.39 5.54
CA MET A 49 -3.75 -10.87 6.87
C MET A 49 -4.95 -11.09 7.79
N ARG A 50 -4.76 -11.82 8.87
CA ARG A 50 -5.87 -12.16 9.77
C ARG A 50 -5.64 -11.66 11.18
N CYS A 51 -6.68 -11.05 11.76
CA CYS A 51 -6.73 -10.65 13.16
C CYS A 51 -7.83 -11.48 13.87
N GLU A 52 -7.44 -12.38 14.75
CA GLU A 52 -8.38 -13.13 15.58
C GLU A 52 -8.92 -12.26 16.71
N PRO A 53 -10.25 -12.23 16.95
CA PRO A 53 -10.81 -11.34 17.97
C PRO A 53 -10.47 -11.77 19.40
N GLY A 54 -10.36 -10.78 20.29
CA GLY A 54 -10.22 -10.98 21.74
C GLY A 54 -8.78 -11.09 22.23
N VAL A 55 -8.64 -10.95 23.54
CA VAL A 55 -7.35 -11.12 24.23
C VAL A 55 -6.86 -12.56 24.06
N GLY A 56 -5.59 -12.72 23.70
CA GLY A 56 -4.98 -13.99 23.34
C GLY A 56 -5.17 -14.38 21.86
N GLY A 57 -6.01 -13.67 21.11
CA GLY A 57 -6.12 -13.80 19.67
C GLY A 57 -4.82 -13.45 18.97
N ARG A 58 -4.65 -13.90 17.74
CA ARG A 58 -3.42 -13.74 16.96
C ARG A 58 -3.62 -12.74 15.83
N ILE A 59 -2.56 -12.01 15.52
CA ILE A 59 -2.39 -11.34 14.23
C ILE A 59 -1.43 -12.19 13.42
N MET A 60 -1.79 -12.56 12.18
CA MET A 60 -1.03 -13.55 11.41
C MET A 60 -1.08 -13.32 9.92
N GLU A 61 -0.04 -13.75 9.25
CA GLU A 61 -0.01 -14.00 7.82
C GLU A 61 -0.48 -15.42 7.54
N VAL A 62 -1.50 -15.56 6.68
CA VAL A 62 -1.96 -16.85 6.17
C VAL A 62 -1.25 -17.12 4.87
N LEU A 63 -0.62 -18.28 4.75
CA LEU A 63 0.22 -18.65 3.62
C LEU A 63 -0.54 -19.55 2.64
N ASP A 64 -0.26 -19.37 1.35
CA ASP A 64 -0.77 -20.19 0.26
C ASP A 64 0.04 -21.50 0.19
N ASP A 65 -0.25 -22.43 1.10
CA ASP A 65 0.23 -23.78 0.97
C ASP A 65 -0.94 -24.76 1.05
N ALA A 66 -1.02 -25.64 0.06
CA ALA A 66 -2.06 -26.67 -0.07
C ALA A 66 -2.05 -27.70 1.07
N SER A 67 -1.05 -27.69 1.93
CA SER A 67 -0.91 -28.60 3.08
C SER A 67 -1.41 -28.00 4.39
N ALA A 68 -2.68 -27.55 4.43
CA ALA A 68 -3.41 -27.27 5.68
C ALA A 68 -3.00 -26.01 6.46
N GLY A 69 -3.24 -24.82 5.88
CA GLY A 69 -3.38 -23.62 6.71
C GLY A 69 -2.13 -23.19 7.46
N GLU A 70 -0.99 -23.25 6.80
CA GLU A 70 0.25 -22.69 7.36
C GLU A 70 0.06 -21.21 7.64
N VAL A 71 0.31 -20.78 8.87
CA VAL A 71 0.22 -19.40 9.30
C VAL A 71 1.52 -18.99 9.98
N LEU A 72 1.93 -17.75 9.76
CA LEU A 72 2.96 -17.10 10.55
C LEU A 72 2.29 -16.18 11.58
N GLU A 73 2.40 -16.52 12.86
CA GLU A 73 1.94 -15.64 13.93
C GLU A 73 2.88 -14.44 14.05
N LEU A 74 2.35 -13.25 13.80
CA LEU A 74 3.10 -11.99 13.91
C LEU A 74 3.02 -11.42 15.32
N ALA A 75 1.87 -11.55 15.96
CA ALA A 75 1.63 -10.96 17.25
C ALA A 75 0.49 -11.66 18.01
N ARG A 76 0.46 -11.43 19.31
CA ARG A 76 -0.60 -11.89 20.20
C ARG A 76 -1.27 -10.73 20.91
N ILE A 77 -2.60 -10.67 20.83
CA ILE A 77 -3.42 -9.59 21.38
C ILE A 77 -3.37 -9.62 22.90
N THR A 78 -3.02 -8.49 23.49
CA THR A 78 -2.93 -8.29 24.95
C THR A 78 -4.06 -7.44 25.51
N SER A 79 -4.69 -6.58 24.67
CA SER A 79 -5.90 -5.83 25.00
C SER A 79 -6.85 -5.78 23.82
N TRP A 80 -8.15 -5.93 24.08
CA TRP A 80 -9.22 -5.89 23.06
C TRP A 80 -10.43 -5.14 23.64
N GLU A 81 -10.52 -3.85 23.33
CA GLU A 81 -11.58 -2.95 23.80
C GLU A 81 -12.23 -2.28 22.57
N PRO A 82 -13.29 -2.87 21.99
CA PRO A 82 -13.88 -2.39 20.75
C PRO A 82 -14.23 -0.90 20.76
N GLY A 83 -13.72 -0.17 19.78
CA GLY A 83 -13.92 1.27 19.64
C GLY A 83 -13.08 2.12 20.60
N VAL A 84 -12.21 1.52 21.42
CA VAL A 84 -11.40 2.24 22.40
C VAL A 84 -9.92 1.93 22.24
N ARG A 85 -9.56 0.62 22.33
CA ARG A 85 -8.16 0.22 22.42
C ARG A 85 -7.95 -1.18 21.88
N LEU A 86 -6.84 -1.36 21.17
CA LEU A 86 -6.28 -2.64 20.77
C LEU A 86 -4.79 -2.65 21.15
N ALA A 87 -4.29 -3.71 21.76
CA ALA A 87 -2.86 -3.84 22.01
C ALA A 87 -2.40 -5.26 21.75
N TRP A 88 -1.14 -5.40 21.36
CA TRP A 88 -0.51 -6.69 21.14
C TRP A 88 0.99 -6.68 21.45
N ALA A 89 1.54 -7.86 21.71
CA ALA A 89 2.97 -8.11 21.77
C ALA A 89 3.39 -8.86 20.50
N SER A 90 4.48 -8.44 19.89
CA SER A 90 5.05 -9.13 18.74
C SER A 90 5.48 -10.55 19.13
N SER A 91 5.27 -11.52 18.23
CA SER A 91 5.76 -12.89 18.34
C SER A 91 7.13 -13.08 17.67
N LEU A 92 7.63 -12.06 16.97
CA LEU A 92 8.83 -12.12 16.14
C LEU A 92 10.00 -11.33 16.72
N ASP A 93 9.68 -10.31 17.53
CA ASP A 93 10.65 -9.42 18.19
C ASP A 93 10.11 -8.96 19.55
N ASP A 94 10.73 -7.94 20.16
CA ASP A 94 10.34 -7.44 21.47
C ASP A 94 9.38 -6.23 21.42
N VAL A 95 8.83 -5.92 20.24
CA VAL A 95 7.96 -4.75 20.05
C VAL A 95 6.59 -4.99 20.70
N GLN A 96 6.15 -4.00 21.46
CA GLN A 96 4.79 -3.92 21.98
C GLN A 96 4.06 -2.79 21.26
N THR A 97 2.83 -3.04 20.82
CA THR A 97 2.03 -2.08 20.07
C THR A 97 0.72 -1.80 20.77
N GLU A 98 0.35 -0.54 20.81
CA GLU A 98 -0.95 -0.08 21.26
C GLU A 98 -1.59 0.80 20.18
N VAL A 99 -2.88 0.57 19.93
CA VAL A 99 -3.71 1.38 19.03
C VAL A 99 -4.86 1.96 19.85
N GLN A 100 -5.02 3.27 19.81
CA GLN A 100 -6.10 3.99 20.48
C GLN A 100 -7.04 4.59 19.45
N PHE A 101 -8.36 4.52 19.74
CA PHE A 101 -9.43 5.05 18.90
C PHE A 101 -10.14 6.15 19.66
N VAL A 102 -9.75 7.39 19.43
CA VAL A 102 -10.26 8.56 20.17
C VAL A 102 -11.29 9.29 19.32
N PRO A 103 -12.54 9.46 19.80
CA PRO A 103 -13.55 10.22 19.06
C PRO A 103 -13.11 11.68 18.93
N ILE A 104 -13.26 12.23 17.71
CA ILE A 104 -13.07 13.64 17.40
C ILE A 104 -14.29 14.19 16.67
N GLU A 105 -14.34 15.50 16.43
CA GLU A 105 -15.42 16.08 15.62
C GLU A 105 -15.33 15.54 14.18
N GLY A 106 -16.39 14.87 13.74
CA GLY A 106 -16.49 14.30 12.40
C GLY A 106 -15.84 12.94 12.20
N GLY A 107 -15.30 12.29 13.26
CA GLY A 107 -14.68 10.98 13.08
C GLY A 107 -13.92 10.44 14.28
N THR A 108 -12.81 9.78 13.98
CA THR A 108 -11.94 9.14 14.97
C THR A 108 -10.49 9.48 14.68
N ARG A 109 -9.73 9.84 15.71
CA ARG A 109 -8.27 9.84 15.66
C ARG A 109 -7.79 8.46 16.10
N VAL A 110 -7.02 7.82 15.24
CA VAL A 110 -6.38 6.52 15.51
C VAL A 110 -4.90 6.76 15.71
N THR A 111 -4.41 6.48 16.92
CA THR A 111 -3.01 6.60 17.28
C THR A 111 -2.42 5.23 17.43
N VAL A 112 -1.27 4.98 16.80
CA VAL A 112 -0.50 3.74 16.93
C VAL A 112 0.82 4.06 17.63
N GLU A 113 1.07 3.39 18.73
CA GLU A 113 2.31 3.51 19.49
C GLU A 113 3.02 2.17 19.55
N HIS A 114 4.32 2.16 19.21
CA HIS A 114 5.20 1.01 19.32
C HIS A 114 6.26 1.29 20.37
N VAL A 115 6.44 0.36 21.28
CA VAL A 115 7.45 0.44 22.32
C VAL A 115 8.41 -0.74 22.18
N VAL A 116 9.71 -0.43 22.02
CA VAL A 116 10.79 -1.41 22.13
C VAL A 116 11.36 -1.28 23.54
N PRO A 117 11.27 -2.30 24.38
CA PRO A 117 11.83 -2.25 25.74
C PRO A 117 13.33 -2.02 25.74
N ALA A 118 13.85 -1.51 26.86
CA ALA A 118 15.28 -1.31 27.03
C ALA A 118 16.06 -2.63 26.82
N GLY A 119 16.95 -2.64 25.83
CA GLY A 119 17.71 -3.83 25.42
C GLY A 119 16.94 -4.82 24.54
N GLY A 120 15.68 -4.51 24.19
CA GLY A 120 14.89 -5.30 23.26
C GLY A 120 15.33 -5.14 21.80
N GLN A 121 14.87 -6.03 20.95
CA GLN A 121 15.13 -6.03 19.51
C GLN A 121 13.88 -5.58 18.75
N ASP A 122 14.06 -4.72 17.77
CA ASP A 122 13.09 -4.43 16.71
C ASP A 122 13.59 -5.08 15.42
N LYS A 123 12.86 -6.04 14.90
CA LYS A 123 13.14 -6.69 13.61
C LYS A 123 12.20 -6.18 12.51
N GLY A 124 11.50 -5.08 12.75
CA GLY A 124 10.56 -4.46 11.83
C GLY A 124 9.15 -4.30 12.38
N GLY A 125 8.88 -4.69 13.65
CA GLY A 125 7.56 -4.55 14.28
C GLY A 125 7.09 -3.09 14.35
N THR A 126 8.00 -2.11 14.38
CA THR A 126 7.68 -0.69 14.33
C THR A 126 7.24 -0.20 12.95
N ALA A 127 7.36 -1.02 11.89
CA ALA A 127 6.95 -0.64 10.53
C ALA A 127 5.45 -0.33 10.40
N TRP A 128 4.62 -0.88 11.30
CA TRP A 128 3.18 -0.59 11.38
C TRP A 128 2.89 0.91 11.52
N SER A 129 3.77 1.67 12.17
CA SER A 129 3.65 3.12 12.31
C SER A 129 3.59 3.87 10.97
N ARG A 130 4.08 3.27 9.88
CA ARG A 130 4.03 3.85 8.53
C ARG A 130 2.82 3.35 7.75
N VAL A 131 2.55 2.05 7.87
CA VAL A 131 1.49 1.39 7.11
C VAL A 131 0.13 1.93 7.53
N VAL A 132 -0.10 2.10 8.83
CA VAL A 132 -1.41 2.51 9.35
C VAL A 132 -1.84 3.89 8.84
N PRO A 133 -1.08 4.98 8.97
CA PRO A 133 -1.54 6.27 8.46
C PRO A 133 -1.82 6.26 6.96
N GLN A 134 -0.96 5.61 6.18
CA GLN A 134 -1.05 5.62 4.73
C GLN A 134 -2.20 4.76 4.21
N TRP A 135 -2.37 3.54 4.74
CA TRP A 135 -3.28 2.55 4.17
C TRP A 135 -4.63 2.49 4.86
N PHE A 136 -4.61 2.49 6.17
CA PHE A 136 -5.83 2.44 6.96
C PHE A 136 -6.70 3.68 6.75
N GLY A 137 -6.09 4.88 6.71
CA GLY A 137 -6.82 6.13 6.44
C GLY A 137 -7.49 6.11 5.06
N VAL A 138 -6.76 5.67 4.03
CA VAL A 138 -7.30 5.53 2.67
C VAL A 138 -8.44 4.50 2.63
N TRP A 139 -8.27 3.38 3.32
CA TRP A 139 -9.34 2.37 3.42
C TRP A 139 -10.60 2.95 4.06
N CYS A 140 -10.50 3.60 5.21
CA CYS A 140 -11.64 4.22 5.88
C CYS A 140 -12.37 5.24 5.00
N ALA A 141 -11.65 5.99 4.16
CA ALA A 141 -12.25 6.94 3.23
C ALA A 141 -12.99 6.27 2.05
N ARG A 142 -12.71 5.02 1.76
CA ARG A 142 -13.22 4.29 0.60
C ARG A 142 -14.14 3.12 0.94
N ARG A 143 -14.09 2.59 2.17
CA ARG A 143 -14.71 1.32 2.54
C ARG A 143 -16.19 1.20 2.16
N ASP A 144 -16.94 2.29 2.20
CA ASP A 144 -18.37 2.30 1.84
C ASP A 144 -18.60 2.38 0.33
N ARG A 145 -17.55 2.63 -0.46
CA ARG A 145 -17.59 2.73 -1.93
C ARG A 145 -17.04 1.49 -2.63
N VAL A 146 -16.29 0.68 -1.91
CA VAL A 146 -15.67 -0.55 -2.43
C VAL A 146 -16.49 -1.75 -1.96
N PRO A 147 -16.89 -2.67 -2.85
CA PRO A 147 -17.51 -3.92 -2.41
C PRO A 147 -16.60 -4.65 -1.42
N HIS A 148 -17.10 -5.02 -0.25
CA HIS A 148 -16.40 -5.85 0.74
C HIS A 148 -16.31 -7.31 0.23
N VAL A 149 -15.82 -7.48 -0.96
CA VAL A 149 -15.56 -8.80 -1.56
C VAL A 149 -14.07 -9.05 -1.36
N GLN A 150 -13.73 -10.26 -0.96
CA GLN A 150 -12.36 -10.74 -0.99
C GLN A 150 -11.83 -10.52 -2.42
N ILE A 151 -10.94 -9.55 -2.59
CA ILE A 151 -10.39 -9.23 -3.90
C ILE A 151 -9.22 -10.18 -4.10
N ASP A 152 -9.32 -11.03 -5.12
CA ASP A 152 -8.14 -11.77 -5.59
C ASP A 152 -7.05 -10.76 -5.95
N ILE A 153 -5.98 -10.75 -5.18
CA ILE A 153 -4.93 -9.74 -5.31
C ILE A 153 -3.92 -10.22 -6.33
N ALA A 154 -3.59 -9.33 -7.27
CA ALA A 154 -2.52 -9.61 -8.21
C ALA A 154 -1.21 -9.83 -7.42
N ARG A 155 -0.55 -10.97 -7.68
CA ARG A 155 0.73 -11.33 -7.06
C ARG A 155 1.89 -10.45 -7.56
N LEU A 156 1.60 -9.38 -8.29
CA LEU A 156 2.60 -8.51 -8.89
C LEU A 156 2.50 -7.11 -8.31
N SER A 157 3.57 -6.66 -7.69
CA SER A 157 3.86 -5.26 -7.42
C SER A 157 4.95 -4.81 -8.37
N LEU A 158 4.76 -3.68 -9.04
CA LEU A 158 5.70 -3.14 -9.99
C LEU A 158 6.45 -1.96 -9.38
N GLY A 159 7.78 -2.01 -9.40
CA GLY A 159 8.64 -0.87 -9.05
C GLY A 159 9.14 -0.14 -10.29
N ILE A 160 8.94 1.17 -10.37
CA ILE A 160 9.50 2.01 -11.42
C ILE A 160 10.40 3.07 -10.80
N TYR A 161 11.56 3.27 -11.41
CA TYR A 161 12.59 4.18 -10.92
C TYR A 161 12.62 5.45 -11.74
N TYR A 162 12.54 6.60 -11.05
CA TYR A 162 12.56 7.93 -11.65
C TYR A 162 13.71 8.77 -11.06
N ALA A 163 14.32 9.58 -11.90
CA ALA A 163 15.29 10.57 -11.44
C ALA A 163 14.63 11.61 -10.52
N ARG A 164 13.34 11.92 -10.78
CA ARG A 164 12.53 12.88 -10.03
C ARG A 164 11.21 12.24 -9.56
N PRO A 165 11.26 11.37 -8.53
CA PRO A 165 10.12 10.56 -8.13
C PRO A 165 8.90 11.37 -7.68
N ALA A 166 9.07 12.50 -6.98
CA ALA A 166 7.93 13.34 -6.57
C ALA A 166 7.24 13.99 -7.76
N ALA A 167 8.00 14.50 -8.73
CA ALA A 167 7.44 15.06 -9.96
C ALA A 167 6.77 13.98 -10.79
N ALA A 168 7.39 12.80 -10.90
CA ALA A 168 6.83 11.67 -11.62
C ALA A 168 5.51 11.20 -11.01
N ALA A 169 5.44 11.12 -9.68
CA ALA A 169 4.22 10.70 -8.99
C ALA A 169 3.06 11.67 -9.24
N ARG A 170 3.28 12.99 -9.11
CA ARG A 170 2.25 13.98 -9.44
C ARG A 170 1.79 13.87 -10.89
N TRP A 171 2.74 13.71 -11.81
CA TRP A 171 2.45 13.56 -13.23
C TRP A 171 1.63 12.30 -13.52
N LEU A 172 2.00 11.14 -12.93
CA LEU A 172 1.26 9.88 -13.08
C LEU A 172 -0.18 9.99 -12.59
N ALA A 173 -0.40 10.69 -11.48
CA ALA A 173 -1.74 10.96 -10.97
C ALA A 173 -2.55 11.86 -11.90
N GLU A 174 -1.95 12.97 -12.38
CA GLU A 174 -2.62 13.97 -13.19
C GLU A 174 -2.88 13.48 -14.63
N VAL A 175 -1.88 12.86 -15.25
CA VAL A 175 -1.92 12.50 -16.68
C VAL A 175 -2.52 11.13 -16.93
N PHE A 176 -2.13 10.13 -16.14
CA PHE A 176 -2.66 8.76 -16.27
C PHE A 176 -3.82 8.47 -15.32
N GLY A 177 -4.17 9.39 -14.44
CA GLY A 177 -5.28 9.22 -13.49
C GLY A 177 -5.04 8.16 -12.43
N PHE A 178 -3.77 7.87 -12.11
CA PHE A 178 -3.47 6.87 -11.09
C PHE A 178 -3.81 7.38 -9.70
N GLU A 179 -4.40 6.52 -8.87
CA GLU A 179 -4.77 6.88 -7.51
C GLU A 179 -3.61 6.64 -6.55
N SER A 180 -3.07 7.73 -5.98
CA SER A 180 -2.08 7.65 -4.92
C SER A 180 -2.69 7.10 -3.62
N VAL A 181 -1.92 6.31 -2.90
CA VAL A 181 -2.34 5.76 -1.60
C VAL A 181 -2.29 6.79 -0.48
N GLY A 182 -1.37 7.73 -0.56
CA GLY A 182 -1.23 8.84 0.38
C GLY A 182 -1.19 10.18 -0.35
N ASP A 183 -0.94 11.24 0.43
CA ASP A 183 -0.73 12.56 -0.14
C ASP A 183 0.50 12.55 -1.03
N LEU A 184 0.37 13.14 -2.22
CA LEU A 184 1.50 13.30 -3.11
C LEU A 184 2.43 14.38 -2.55
N PRO A 185 3.76 14.17 -2.57
CA PRO A 185 4.69 15.14 -2.05
C PRO A 185 4.66 16.45 -2.88
N ASP A 186 4.43 17.57 -2.21
CA ASP A 186 4.45 18.90 -2.82
C ASP A 186 5.87 19.47 -2.99
N GLY A 187 6.86 18.80 -2.41
CA GLY A 187 8.23 19.26 -2.32
C GLY A 187 9.08 19.01 -3.58
N PRO A 188 10.29 19.57 -3.59
CA PRO A 188 11.27 19.29 -4.63
C PRO A 188 11.76 17.84 -4.60
N ASP A 189 12.24 17.36 -5.73
CA ASP A 189 13.04 16.16 -5.81
C ASP A 189 14.52 16.46 -5.44
N PRO A 190 15.23 15.50 -4.81
CA PRO A 190 14.74 14.18 -4.40
C PRO A 190 13.88 14.24 -3.14
N LEU A 191 13.06 13.19 -2.94
CA LEU A 191 12.37 13.01 -1.66
C LEU A 191 13.38 12.94 -0.53
N PRO A 192 13.11 13.54 0.64
CA PRO A 192 13.99 13.45 1.77
C PRO A 192 14.22 12.01 2.19
N GLU A 193 15.47 11.66 2.48
CA GLU A 193 15.80 10.35 3.05
C GLU A 193 15.15 10.22 4.42
N THR A 194 14.59 9.07 4.69
CA THR A 194 14.07 8.71 6.01
C THR A 194 15.10 7.86 6.75
N GLU A 195 14.95 7.72 8.05
CA GLU A 195 15.77 6.84 8.89
C GLU A 195 15.89 5.39 8.36
N TYR A 196 14.94 4.99 7.50
CA TYR A 196 14.84 3.64 6.95
C TYR A 196 15.14 3.54 5.46
N GLY A 197 15.86 4.51 4.91
CA GLY A 197 16.27 4.55 3.51
C GLY A 197 15.40 5.46 2.64
N HIS A 198 15.48 5.24 1.32
CA HIS A 198 14.76 6.09 0.38
C HIS A 198 13.27 5.83 0.44
N PRO A 199 12.44 6.86 0.65
CA PRO A 199 10.99 6.73 0.58
C PRO A 199 10.56 6.39 -0.86
N TRP A 200 9.47 5.67 -0.99
CA TRP A 200 8.79 5.44 -2.26
C TRP A 200 7.40 6.06 -2.21
N ILE A 201 6.83 6.31 -3.38
CA ILE A 201 5.44 6.77 -3.52
C ILE A 201 4.66 5.63 -4.15
N GLU A 202 3.49 5.36 -3.62
CA GLU A 202 2.70 4.21 -3.96
C GLU A 202 1.37 4.59 -4.59
N PHE A 203 1.02 3.86 -5.66
CA PHE A 203 -0.25 3.96 -6.36
C PHE A 203 -0.99 2.64 -6.34
N ARG A 204 -2.31 2.72 -6.33
CA ARG A 204 -3.18 1.59 -6.58
C ARG A 204 -3.69 1.62 -8.01
N LEU A 205 -3.52 0.50 -8.71
CA LEU A 205 -4.05 0.24 -10.04
C LEU A 205 -4.98 -0.97 -9.95
N GLY A 206 -6.25 -0.74 -9.57
CA GLY A 206 -7.17 -1.82 -9.24
C GLY A 206 -6.66 -2.60 -8.00
N ASN A 207 -6.28 -3.86 -8.20
CA ASN A 207 -5.69 -4.72 -7.18
C ASN A 207 -4.16 -4.87 -7.29
N ALA A 208 -3.51 -4.15 -8.19
CA ALA A 208 -2.07 -4.08 -8.31
C ALA A 208 -1.51 -2.86 -7.57
N VAL A 209 -0.24 -2.91 -7.28
CA VAL A 209 0.51 -1.83 -6.65
C VAL A 209 1.63 -1.39 -7.57
N LEU A 210 1.76 -0.08 -7.76
CA LEU A 210 2.87 0.56 -8.43
C LEU A 210 3.67 1.36 -7.41
N ASN A 211 4.95 1.05 -7.27
CA ASN A 211 5.88 1.78 -6.41
C ASN A 211 6.81 2.65 -7.27
N VAL A 212 6.81 3.95 -6.99
CA VAL A 212 7.70 4.93 -7.60
C VAL A 212 8.90 5.12 -6.69
N PHE A 213 10.08 4.73 -7.18
CA PHE A 213 11.35 4.81 -6.47
C PHE A 213 12.26 5.89 -7.06
N LYS A 214 13.21 6.37 -6.25
CA LYS A 214 14.30 7.20 -6.73
C LYS A 214 15.31 6.34 -7.51
N LEU A 215 15.64 6.77 -8.73
CA LEU A 215 16.73 6.22 -9.49
C LEU A 215 18.08 6.74 -8.94
N GLU A 216 18.96 5.82 -8.58
CA GLU A 216 20.34 6.16 -8.22
C GLU A 216 21.26 5.96 -9.43
N GLY A 217 21.98 7.01 -9.79
CA GLY A 217 22.90 6.98 -10.93
C GLY A 217 22.21 7.28 -12.29
N ALA A 218 22.99 7.20 -13.37
CA ALA A 218 22.48 7.42 -14.72
C ALA A 218 21.85 6.14 -15.27
N ARG A 219 20.77 6.27 -16.04
CA ARG A 219 20.24 5.15 -16.86
C ARG A 219 21.32 4.69 -17.84
N THR A 220 21.58 3.40 -17.88
CA THR A 220 22.66 2.81 -18.69
C THR A 220 22.19 2.27 -20.04
N SER A 221 20.89 2.31 -20.36
CA SER A 221 20.39 1.82 -21.66
C SER A 221 19.11 2.54 -22.12
N ASP A 222 18.99 2.73 -23.44
CA ASP A 222 17.77 3.21 -24.12
C ASP A 222 16.71 2.11 -24.31
N VAL A 223 16.93 0.92 -23.73
CA VAL A 223 16.01 -0.20 -23.84
C VAL A 223 15.09 -0.22 -22.66
N HIS A 224 13.79 -0.10 -22.92
CA HIS A 224 12.75 -0.30 -21.91
C HIS A 224 12.73 -1.78 -21.51
N ALA A 225 13.46 -2.13 -20.43
CA ALA A 225 13.55 -3.49 -19.93
C ALA A 225 12.21 -3.96 -19.30
N LEU A 226 11.33 -3.04 -19.01
CA LEU A 226 10.01 -3.28 -18.42
C LEU A 226 9.00 -2.35 -19.08
N VAL A 227 7.90 -2.90 -19.59
CA VAL A 227 6.77 -2.15 -20.15
C VAL A 227 5.53 -2.53 -19.35
N PRO A 228 5.08 -1.67 -18.42
CA PRO A 228 3.87 -1.91 -17.66
C PRO A 228 2.64 -1.94 -18.55
N TRP A 229 1.74 -2.89 -18.27
CA TRP A 229 0.41 -2.96 -18.88
C TRP A 229 -0.64 -2.57 -17.87
N VAL A 230 -1.45 -1.55 -18.22
CA VAL A 230 -2.52 -1.06 -17.38
C VAL A 230 -3.85 -1.28 -18.11
N TYR A 231 -4.78 -1.91 -17.42
CA TYR A 231 -6.12 -2.14 -17.95
C TYR A 231 -7.04 -0.99 -17.52
N VAL A 232 -7.74 -0.42 -18.49
CA VAL A 232 -8.66 0.72 -18.27
C VAL A 232 -10.07 0.34 -18.79
N ASP A 233 -11.08 0.93 -18.18
CA ASP A 233 -12.48 0.64 -18.52
C ASP A 233 -12.87 1.19 -19.91
N ASP A 234 -12.36 2.37 -20.26
CA ASP A 234 -12.60 3.06 -21.53
C ASP A 234 -11.29 3.58 -22.08
N LEU A 235 -10.76 2.89 -23.08
CA LEU A 235 -9.46 3.18 -23.68
C LEU A 235 -9.47 4.53 -24.43
N GLY A 236 -10.59 4.86 -25.10
CA GLY A 236 -10.71 6.11 -25.83
C GLY A 236 -10.77 7.31 -24.92
N ALA A 237 -11.56 7.24 -23.84
CA ALA A 237 -11.64 8.29 -22.84
C ALA A 237 -10.29 8.47 -22.11
N HIS A 238 -9.59 7.37 -21.81
CA HIS A 238 -8.28 7.41 -21.17
C HIS A 238 -7.22 8.04 -22.07
N LEU A 239 -7.14 7.63 -23.35
CA LEU A 239 -6.23 8.24 -24.32
C LEU A 239 -6.48 9.74 -24.43
N ALA A 240 -7.72 10.16 -24.65
CA ALA A 240 -8.08 11.58 -24.76
C ALA A 240 -7.76 12.37 -23.49
N HIS A 241 -7.83 11.75 -22.29
CA HIS A 241 -7.41 12.36 -21.04
C HIS A 241 -5.89 12.53 -21.00
N ALA A 242 -5.14 11.47 -21.30
CA ALA A 242 -3.68 11.47 -21.29
C ALA A 242 -3.10 12.50 -22.26
N GLU A 243 -3.63 12.58 -23.50
CA GLU A 243 -3.23 13.57 -24.51
C GLU A 243 -3.46 15.01 -24.02
N ARG A 244 -4.65 15.30 -23.50
CA ARG A 244 -4.98 16.67 -23.01
C ARG A 244 -4.07 17.10 -21.86
N ASN A 245 -3.54 16.14 -21.10
CA ASN A 245 -2.66 16.41 -19.95
C ASN A 245 -1.17 16.22 -20.26
N GLY A 246 -0.82 15.99 -21.54
CA GLY A 246 0.56 16.09 -22.01
C GLY A 246 1.37 14.78 -22.02
N ALA A 247 0.70 13.65 -22.06
CA ALA A 247 1.39 12.38 -22.33
C ALA A 247 1.93 12.37 -23.76
N VAL A 248 3.08 11.73 -23.96
CA VAL A 248 3.64 11.52 -25.30
C VAL A 248 3.08 10.21 -25.86
N ILE A 249 2.13 10.31 -26.76
CA ILE A 249 1.55 9.14 -27.42
C ILE A 249 2.54 8.59 -28.42
N VAL A 250 2.93 7.33 -28.25
CA VAL A 250 3.89 6.60 -29.08
C VAL A 250 3.17 5.78 -30.13
N GLU A 251 2.07 5.14 -29.76
CA GLU A 251 1.21 4.38 -30.65
C GLU A 251 -0.25 4.70 -30.32
N GLU A 252 -1.01 5.11 -31.32
CA GLU A 252 -2.44 5.32 -31.22
C GLU A 252 -3.21 4.01 -30.96
N ILE A 253 -4.51 4.10 -30.63
CA ILE A 253 -5.32 2.90 -30.41
C ILE A 253 -5.27 2.00 -31.64
N HIS A 254 -4.79 0.78 -31.41
CA HIS A 254 -4.71 -0.25 -32.45
C HIS A 254 -5.13 -1.63 -31.90
N PRO A 255 -5.55 -2.57 -32.78
CA PRO A 255 -5.89 -3.92 -32.38
C PRO A 255 -4.70 -4.68 -31.81
N TYR A 256 -4.93 -5.41 -30.73
CA TYR A 256 -4.01 -6.38 -30.14
C TYR A 256 -4.76 -7.71 -29.87
N PRO A 257 -4.11 -8.89 -29.90
CA PRO A 257 -4.81 -10.15 -29.65
C PRO A 257 -5.66 -10.14 -28.38
N GLY A 258 -6.98 -10.22 -28.57
CA GLY A 258 -7.97 -10.22 -27.48
C GLY A 258 -8.38 -8.85 -26.93
N SER A 259 -7.81 -7.72 -27.43
CA SER A 259 -8.15 -6.38 -26.97
C SER A 259 -7.77 -5.28 -27.97
N SER A 260 -7.87 -4.03 -27.56
CA SER A 260 -7.20 -2.90 -28.20
C SER A 260 -6.25 -2.26 -27.22
N VAL A 261 -5.17 -1.67 -27.71
CA VAL A 261 -4.15 -1.03 -26.88
C VAL A 261 -3.73 0.31 -27.47
N TYR A 262 -3.19 1.20 -26.64
CA TYR A 262 -2.34 2.30 -27.06
C TYR A 262 -1.08 2.35 -26.21
N VAL A 263 -0.04 3.04 -26.67
CA VAL A 263 1.25 3.15 -26.01
C VAL A 263 1.60 4.61 -25.79
N ALA A 264 2.04 4.95 -24.58
CA ALA A 264 2.48 6.30 -24.23
C ALA A 264 3.79 6.25 -23.43
N ASP A 265 4.57 7.29 -23.57
CA ASP A 265 5.74 7.54 -22.73
C ASP A 265 5.38 8.56 -21.63
N ASP A 266 5.90 8.36 -20.42
CA ASP A 266 5.76 9.29 -19.31
C ASP A 266 6.78 10.45 -19.39
N LEU A 267 6.77 11.32 -18.36
CA LEU A 267 7.61 12.51 -18.33
C LEU A 267 9.13 12.23 -18.35
N GLU A 268 9.56 11.03 -18.02
CA GLU A 268 10.97 10.60 -18.08
C GLU A 268 11.23 9.56 -19.18
N GLY A 269 10.25 9.34 -20.07
CA GLY A 269 10.35 8.43 -21.20
C GLY A 269 10.23 6.95 -20.83
N ASN A 270 9.62 6.60 -19.70
CA ASN A 270 9.24 5.22 -19.46
C ASN A 270 8.00 4.90 -20.29
N ARG A 271 8.02 3.73 -20.90
CA ARG A 271 6.95 3.28 -21.79
C ARG A 271 5.86 2.54 -21.03
N TRP A 272 4.60 2.87 -21.34
CA TRP A 272 3.40 2.29 -20.77
C TRP A 272 2.48 1.79 -21.88
N THR A 273 1.87 0.63 -21.69
CA THR A 273 0.81 0.11 -22.55
C THR A 273 -0.51 0.14 -21.81
N PHE A 274 -1.51 0.74 -22.40
CA PHE A 274 -2.89 0.75 -21.88
C PHE A 274 -3.77 -0.15 -22.72
N SER A 275 -4.60 -0.94 -22.07
CA SER A 275 -5.48 -1.90 -22.75
C SER A 275 -6.91 -1.82 -22.20
N GLN A 276 -7.89 -1.95 -23.09
CA GLN A 276 -9.28 -2.01 -22.69
C GLN A 276 -9.66 -3.42 -22.26
N ALA A 277 -9.67 -3.66 -20.96
CA ALA A 277 -10.26 -4.84 -20.39
C ALA A 277 -10.69 -4.58 -18.96
N ARG A 278 -11.74 -5.21 -18.52
CA ARG A 278 -12.02 -5.35 -17.10
C ARG A 278 -11.26 -6.57 -16.60
N PRO A 279 -10.23 -6.40 -15.76
CA PRO A 279 -9.53 -7.54 -15.22
C PRO A 279 -10.53 -8.40 -14.42
N THR A 280 -10.83 -9.56 -14.92
CA THR A 280 -11.49 -10.62 -14.15
C THR A 280 -10.39 -11.48 -13.58
N MET A 281 -10.03 -11.24 -12.32
CA MET A 281 -9.12 -12.14 -11.63
C MET A 281 -9.90 -13.35 -11.13
N ARG A 282 -9.41 -14.50 -11.48
CA ARG A 282 -9.82 -15.81 -10.96
C ARG A 282 -8.69 -16.41 -10.13
#